data_cde7325457d5cb6f8160bb5bf7089bc9
#
_entry.id   cde7325457d5cb6f8160bb5bf7089bc9
#
_cell.length_a   1.000
_cell.length_b   1.000
_cell.length_c   1.000
_cell.angle_alpha   90.00
_cell.angle_beta   90.00
_cell.angle_gamma   90.00
#
_symmetry.space_group_name_H-M   'P 1'
#
loop_
_entity.id
_entity.type
_entity.pdbx_description
1 polymer ?
#
loop_
_entity_poly.entity_id
_entity_poly.type
_entity_poly.pdbx_seq_one_letter_code
_entity_poly.pdbx_strand_id
1 'polypeptide(L)'
;NFDEPFADSSALATYVVANKTKQHVTVALTGDGGDEVFGGYNKYYIGKLNHKYTTIIPKGFHSTVANFATSLLKTTDDKRGKRFKANRLIKAINYEGDFYYNIISLGFQEDEVKNFLKSDYYKNNPLQFYKEIIGSKNKTITDFRNIDRHLSLEGDMLVKVDRTSMLTSLECRAPFLNKEIWNFTNQLPENYLINGWDKKHILKEAFKEYFPKDFLNKSKKGFGVPV
;
A
#
# COMPACT_ATOMS: atom_id res chain seq x y z
N ASN A 1 -7.01 -20.92 -10.36
CA ASN A 1 -5.55 -20.73 -10.46
C ASN A 1 -4.92 -20.01 -9.26
N PHE A 2 -5.73 -19.55 -8.32
CA PHE A 2 -5.33 -19.10 -6.99
C PHE A 2 -5.86 -20.12 -5.99
N ASP A 3 -5.10 -20.38 -4.93
CA ASP A 3 -5.46 -21.41 -3.94
C ASP A 3 -6.54 -20.92 -2.97
N GLU A 4 -6.75 -19.58 -2.93
CA GLU A 4 -7.75 -18.92 -2.11
C GLU A 4 -8.42 -17.75 -2.88
N PRO A 5 -9.54 -17.19 -2.40
CA PRO A 5 -10.17 -16.03 -3.02
C PRO A 5 -9.19 -14.85 -3.10
N PHE A 6 -8.99 -14.34 -4.31
CA PHE A 6 -8.07 -13.25 -4.59
C PHE A 6 -8.82 -12.04 -5.16
N ALA A 7 -8.74 -10.89 -4.49
CA ALA A 7 -9.61 -9.75 -4.77
C ALA A 7 -8.96 -8.63 -5.60
N ASP A 8 -7.66 -8.70 -5.91
CA ASP A 8 -7.01 -7.67 -6.74
C ASP A 8 -7.33 -7.85 -8.23
N SER A 9 -8.23 -7.01 -8.75
CA SER A 9 -8.64 -7.01 -10.16
C SER A 9 -7.48 -6.77 -11.14
N SER A 10 -6.35 -6.22 -10.68
CA SER A 10 -5.17 -6.03 -11.52
C SER A 10 -4.51 -7.35 -11.94
N ALA A 11 -4.87 -8.48 -11.32
CA ALA A 11 -4.44 -9.80 -11.74
C ALA A 11 -4.80 -10.10 -13.21
N LEU A 12 -5.98 -9.66 -13.67
CA LEU A 12 -6.40 -9.82 -15.06
C LEU A 12 -5.46 -9.07 -16.03
N ALA A 13 -5.12 -7.82 -15.71
CA ALA A 13 -4.20 -7.04 -16.53
C ALA A 13 -2.78 -7.63 -16.51
N THR A 14 -2.33 -8.09 -15.33
CA THR A 14 -1.02 -8.74 -15.18
C THR A 14 -0.94 -10.01 -16.02
N TYR A 15 -1.97 -10.84 -16.01
CA TYR A 15 -2.05 -12.02 -16.86
C TYR A 15 -1.95 -11.69 -18.36
N VAL A 16 -2.70 -10.68 -18.82
CA VAL A 16 -2.66 -10.26 -20.24
C VAL A 16 -1.26 -9.80 -20.63
N VAL A 17 -0.60 -9.01 -19.80
CA VAL A 17 0.78 -8.56 -20.05
C VAL A 17 1.74 -9.76 -20.06
N ALA A 18 1.65 -10.65 -19.07
CA ALA A 18 2.50 -11.84 -19.01
C ALA A 18 2.34 -12.73 -20.26
N ASN A 19 1.09 -12.97 -20.68
CA ASN A 19 0.80 -13.76 -21.87
C ASN A 19 1.37 -13.13 -23.16
N LYS A 20 1.32 -11.81 -23.29
CA LYS A 20 1.93 -11.11 -24.42
C LYS A 20 3.45 -11.14 -24.36
N THR A 21 4.03 -10.91 -23.18
CA THR A 21 5.48 -10.92 -22.97
C THR A 21 6.10 -12.29 -23.25
N LYS A 22 5.42 -13.35 -22.85
CA LYS A 22 5.87 -14.74 -23.08
C LYS A 22 6.05 -15.10 -24.57
N GLN A 23 5.36 -14.43 -25.45
CA GLN A 23 5.52 -14.63 -26.90
C GLN A 23 6.89 -14.21 -27.40
N HIS A 24 7.63 -13.39 -26.63
CA HIS A 24 8.90 -12.80 -27.02
C HIS A 24 10.07 -13.24 -26.15
N VAL A 25 9.82 -13.52 -24.84
CA VAL A 25 10.86 -13.87 -23.88
C VAL A 25 10.39 -14.95 -22.91
N THR A 26 11.34 -15.67 -22.31
CA THR A 26 11.04 -16.68 -21.27
C THR A 26 11.21 -16.14 -19.87
N VAL A 27 12.02 -15.07 -19.70
CA VAL A 27 12.30 -14.40 -18.44
C VAL A 27 12.08 -12.90 -18.64
N ALA A 28 11.41 -12.25 -17.69
CA ALA A 28 11.23 -10.81 -17.66
C ALA A 28 11.68 -10.21 -16.33
N LEU A 29 12.32 -9.05 -16.37
CA LEU A 29 12.59 -8.26 -15.17
C LEU A 29 11.38 -7.38 -14.87
N THR A 30 10.97 -7.36 -13.59
CA THR A 30 9.83 -6.56 -13.12
C THR A 30 10.28 -5.47 -12.16
N GLY A 31 9.41 -4.46 -11.99
CA GLY A 31 9.63 -3.37 -11.05
C GLY A 31 9.04 -3.62 -9.66
N ASP A 32 8.62 -4.85 -9.36
CA ASP A 32 7.97 -5.17 -8.09
C ASP A 32 8.90 -4.93 -6.90
N GLY A 33 8.31 -4.52 -5.79
CA GLY A 33 9.05 -4.12 -4.59
C GLY A 33 9.67 -2.72 -4.64
N GLY A 34 9.71 -2.07 -5.80
CA GLY A 34 10.34 -0.76 -5.93
C GLY A 34 9.63 0.36 -5.15
N ASP A 35 8.34 0.23 -4.88
CA ASP A 35 7.59 1.16 -4.03
C ASP A 35 7.87 0.91 -2.54
N GLU A 36 7.93 -0.33 -2.13
CA GLU A 36 8.22 -0.75 -0.74
C GLU A 36 9.67 -0.47 -0.37
N VAL A 37 10.59 -0.80 -1.27
CA VAL A 37 12.04 -0.64 -1.02
C VAL A 37 12.46 0.82 -0.98
N PHE A 38 11.90 1.67 -1.85
CA PHE A 38 12.33 3.07 -2.02
C PHE A 38 11.30 4.10 -1.59
N GLY A 39 10.22 3.72 -0.93
CA GLY A 39 9.23 4.67 -0.41
C GLY A 39 8.36 5.32 -1.50
N GLY A 40 7.75 4.51 -2.38
CA GLY A 40 6.99 5.01 -3.54
C GLY A 40 5.53 5.37 -3.29
N TYR A 41 4.94 4.98 -2.16
CA TYR A 41 3.51 5.17 -1.90
C TYR A 41 3.19 6.47 -1.17
N ASN A 42 2.10 7.13 -1.59
CA ASN A 42 1.57 8.28 -0.87
C ASN A 42 1.13 7.94 0.57
N LYS A 43 0.71 6.70 0.81
CA LYS A 43 0.26 6.25 2.13
C LYS A 43 1.36 6.35 3.20
N TYR A 44 2.64 6.25 2.83
CA TYR A 44 3.76 6.46 3.77
C TYR A 44 3.81 7.89 4.30
N TYR A 45 3.63 8.86 3.41
CA TYR A 45 3.54 10.26 3.80
C TYR A 45 2.31 10.55 4.66
N ILE A 46 1.17 9.97 4.28
CA ILE A 46 -0.08 10.10 5.03
C ILE A 46 0.05 9.49 6.43
N GLY A 47 0.72 8.35 6.58
CA GLY A 47 1.03 7.74 7.88
C GLY A 47 1.85 8.67 8.78
N LYS A 48 2.88 9.30 8.22
CA LYS A 48 3.69 10.29 8.94
C LYS A 48 2.89 11.53 9.35
N LEU A 49 1.97 11.99 8.49
CA LEU A 49 1.07 13.09 8.82
C LEU A 49 0.11 12.72 9.96
N ASN A 50 -0.42 11.51 9.98
CA ASN A 50 -1.25 11.04 11.10
C ASN A 50 -0.48 11.10 12.42
N HIS A 51 0.75 10.63 12.45
CA HIS A 51 1.56 10.69 13.66
C HIS A 51 1.74 12.13 14.14
N LYS A 52 2.09 13.08 13.25
CA LYS A 52 2.15 14.50 13.59
C LYS A 52 0.82 15.05 14.10
N TYR A 53 -0.28 14.71 13.40
CA TYR A 53 -1.62 15.17 13.77
C TYR A 53 -2.01 14.72 15.18
N THR A 54 -1.85 13.43 15.47
CA THR A 54 -2.23 12.85 16.77
C THR A 54 -1.34 13.30 17.93
N THR A 55 -0.14 13.78 17.65
CA THR A 55 0.75 14.37 18.65
C THR A 55 0.31 15.81 19.04
N ILE A 56 -0.28 16.55 18.09
CA ILE A 56 -0.64 17.96 18.28
C ILE A 56 -2.12 18.11 18.69
N ILE A 57 -3.01 17.32 18.10
CA ILE A 57 -4.46 17.44 18.28
C ILE A 57 -4.94 16.40 19.30
N PRO A 58 -5.55 16.81 20.43
CA PRO A 58 -6.09 15.88 21.42
C PRO A 58 -7.25 15.04 20.86
N LYS A 59 -7.34 13.77 21.31
CA LYS A 59 -8.37 12.81 20.85
C LYS A 59 -9.82 13.35 21.01
N GLY A 60 -10.12 14.03 22.13
CA GLY A 60 -11.45 14.61 22.37
C GLY A 60 -11.85 15.69 21.36
N PHE A 61 -10.90 16.56 21.01
CA PHE A 61 -11.14 17.59 19.99
C PHE A 61 -11.34 16.96 18.60
N HIS A 62 -10.49 15.98 18.25
CA HIS A 62 -10.64 15.27 16.99
C HIS A 62 -12.01 14.59 16.88
N SER A 63 -12.49 13.90 17.93
CA SER A 63 -13.78 13.19 17.87
C SER A 63 -14.95 14.13 17.58
N THR A 64 -14.97 15.31 18.15
CA THR A 64 -16.00 16.32 17.90
C THR A 64 -15.97 16.82 16.44
N VAL A 65 -14.77 17.20 15.97
CA VAL A 65 -14.58 17.67 14.59
C VAL A 65 -14.85 16.55 13.57
N ALA A 66 -14.42 15.33 13.85
CA ALA A 66 -14.62 14.18 12.97
C ALA A 66 -16.11 13.84 12.81
N ASN A 67 -16.89 13.83 13.89
CA ASN A 67 -18.33 13.58 13.84
C ASN A 67 -19.06 14.61 12.98
N PHE A 68 -18.71 15.89 13.12
CA PHE A 68 -19.27 16.96 12.29
C PHE A 68 -18.83 16.83 10.82
N ALA A 69 -17.54 16.67 10.57
CA ALA A 69 -16.99 16.55 9.22
C ALA A 69 -17.51 15.31 8.47
N THR A 70 -17.60 14.16 9.14
CA THR A 70 -18.14 12.93 8.53
C THR A 70 -19.63 13.05 8.20
N SER A 71 -20.39 13.82 8.99
CA SER A 71 -21.80 14.13 8.67
C SER A 71 -21.94 14.94 7.38
N LEU A 72 -21.07 15.94 7.18
CA LEU A 72 -21.04 16.77 5.97
C LEU A 72 -20.47 16.03 4.74
N LEU A 73 -19.59 15.04 4.96
CA LEU A 73 -18.93 14.28 3.91
C LEU A 73 -19.69 12.98 3.55
N LYS A 74 -20.92 12.80 4.04
CA LYS A 74 -21.75 11.66 3.63
C LYS A 74 -21.91 11.68 2.12
N THR A 75 -21.49 10.59 1.48
CA THR A 75 -21.60 10.40 0.04
C THR A 75 -22.57 9.28 -0.24
N THR A 76 -23.46 9.49 -1.21
CA THR A 76 -24.24 8.44 -1.85
C THR A 76 -23.32 7.71 -2.84
N ASP A 77 -23.28 6.42 -2.79
CA ASP A 77 -22.82 5.39 -3.75
C ASP A 77 -21.50 5.52 -4.55
N ASP A 78 -20.88 6.70 -4.70
CA ASP A 78 -19.61 6.80 -5.42
C ASP A 78 -18.39 6.61 -4.47
N LYS A 79 -17.97 5.36 -4.29
CA LYS A 79 -16.81 4.98 -3.45
C LYS A 79 -15.46 5.50 -3.97
N ARG A 80 -15.42 6.31 -5.01
CA ARG A 80 -14.19 6.79 -5.67
C ARG A 80 -13.95 8.31 -5.55
N GLY A 81 -14.92 9.08 -5.09
CA GLY A 81 -14.88 10.55 -5.03
C GLY A 81 -13.88 11.12 -4.01
N LYS A 82 -13.51 12.40 -4.18
CA LYS A 82 -12.63 13.12 -3.22
C LYS A 82 -13.24 13.17 -1.81
N ARG A 83 -14.57 13.33 -1.70
CA ARG A 83 -15.31 13.34 -0.43
C ARG A 83 -15.21 11.97 0.27
N PHE A 84 -15.37 10.88 -0.46
CA PHE A 84 -15.20 9.53 0.08
C PHE A 84 -13.78 9.32 0.64
N LYS A 85 -12.74 9.70 -0.12
CA LYS A 85 -11.35 9.62 0.33
C LYS A 85 -11.09 10.44 1.58
N ALA A 86 -11.61 11.67 1.64
CA ALA A 86 -11.50 12.54 2.81
C ALA A 86 -12.20 11.94 4.03
N ASN A 87 -13.43 11.45 3.87
CA ASN A 87 -14.17 10.77 4.93
C ASN A 87 -13.44 9.54 5.45
N ARG A 88 -12.90 8.71 4.55
CA ARG A 88 -12.11 7.53 4.91
C ARG A 88 -10.84 7.90 5.69
N LEU A 89 -10.13 8.96 5.28
CA LEU A 89 -8.95 9.44 5.99
C LEU A 89 -9.30 9.94 7.40
N ILE A 90 -10.36 10.72 7.55
CA ILE A 90 -10.79 11.24 8.86
C ILE A 90 -11.16 10.08 9.79
N LYS A 91 -11.91 9.09 9.31
CA LYS A 91 -12.28 7.90 10.08
C LYS A 91 -11.08 7.01 10.42
N ALA A 92 -10.06 6.98 9.56
CA ALA A 92 -8.86 6.17 9.77
C ALA A 92 -7.91 6.78 10.79
N ILE A 93 -8.02 8.09 11.15
CA ILE A 93 -7.17 8.72 12.15
C ILE A 93 -7.26 7.95 13.46
N ASN A 94 -6.12 7.46 13.94
CA ASN A 94 -6.05 6.56 15.07
C ASN A 94 -4.96 7.04 16.04
N TYR A 95 -5.32 7.13 17.32
CA TYR A 95 -4.44 7.55 18.41
C TYR A 95 -3.72 6.38 19.09
N GLU A 96 -4.14 5.14 18.78
CA GLU A 96 -3.65 3.90 19.39
C GLU A 96 -2.54 3.24 18.57
N GLY A 97 -2.20 3.85 17.43
CA GLY A 97 -1.10 3.38 16.58
C GLY A 97 -1.54 2.46 15.43
N ASP A 98 -2.84 2.29 15.18
CA ASP A 98 -3.35 1.39 14.14
C ASP A 98 -3.61 2.06 12.80
N PHE A 99 -3.36 3.35 12.69
CA PHE A 99 -3.69 4.13 11.50
C PHE A 99 -3.19 3.49 10.21
N TYR A 100 -1.93 3.05 10.20
CA TYR A 100 -1.35 2.50 8.98
C TYR A 100 -2.01 1.18 8.58
N TYR A 101 -2.29 0.31 9.53
CA TYR A 101 -3.04 -0.92 9.28
C TYR A 101 -4.44 -0.64 8.72
N ASN A 102 -5.12 0.37 9.25
CA ASN A 102 -6.45 0.76 8.80
C ASN A 102 -6.46 1.32 7.36
N ILE A 103 -5.45 2.07 6.95
CA ILE A 103 -5.41 2.63 5.59
C ILE A 103 -4.95 1.65 4.52
N ILE A 104 -4.14 0.64 4.87
CA ILE A 104 -3.74 -0.40 3.92
C ILE A 104 -4.79 -1.50 3.77
N SER A 105 -5.70 -1.65 4.72
CA SER A 105 -6.85 -2.53 4.56
C SER A 105 -7.71 -2.02 3.40
N LEU A 106 -7.62 -2.70 2.27
CA LEU A 106 -8.36 -2.35 1.06
C LEU A 106 -9.83 -2.82 1.11
N GLY A 107 -10.13 -3.74 2.02
CA GLY A 107 -11.46 -4.29 2.24
C GLY A 107 -12.26 -3.52 3.28
N PHE A 108 -13.04 -4.27 4.03
CA PHE A 108 -13.87 -3.74 5.11
C PHE A 108 -13.05 -3.35 6.32
N GLN A 109 -13.46 -2.26 6.98
CA GLN A 109 -12.90 -1.91 8.29
C GLN A 109 -13.42 -2.87 9.37
N GLU A 110 -12.76 -2.89 10.53
CA GLU A 110 -13.09 -3.84 11.61
C GLU A 110 -14.56 -3.72 12.08
N ASP A 111 -15.05 -2.50 12.22
CA ASP A 111 -16.43 -2.22 12.59
C ASP A 111 -17.43 -2.67 11.50
N GLU A 112 -17.08 -2.52 10.24
CA GLU A 112 -17.89 -3.02 9.12
C GLU A 112 -17.94 -4.56 9.13
N VAL A 113 -16.80 -5.23 9.34
CA VAL A 113 -16.74 -6.70 9.43
C VAL A 113 -17.59 -7.22 10.60
N LYS A 114 -17.51 -6.56 11.77
CA LYS A 114 -18.35 -6.89 12.94
C LYS A 114 -19.86 -6.77 12.65
N ASN A 115 -20.23 -5.81 11.79
CA ASN A 115 -21.65 -5.62 11.44
C ASN A 115 -22.13 -6.65 10.40
N PHE A 116 -21.25 -7.20 9.57
CA PHE A 116 -21.62 -8.21 8.57
C PHE A 116 -21.62 -9.63 9.13
N LEU A 117 -20.72 -9.95 10.05
CA LEU A 117 -20.59 -11.27 10.61
C LEU A 117 -21.46 -11.44 11.86
N LYS A 118 -22.06 -12.63 12.03
CA LYS A 118 -22.65 -13.00 13.32
C LYS A 118 -21.53 -13.10 14.37
N SER A 119 -21.83 -12.76 15.61
CA SER A 119 -20.88 -12.73 16.74
C SER A 119 -20.02 -14.01 16.85
N ASP A 120 -20.63 -15.17 16.57
CA ASP A 120 -19.98 -16.47 16.68
C ASP A 120 -18.85 -16.69 15.65
N TYR A 121 -18.90 -15.95 14.53
CA TYR A 121 -17.90 -16.01 13.46
C TYR A 121 -16.84 -14.91 13.54
N TYR A 122 -17.08 -13.86 14.31
CA TYR A 122 -16.12 -12.81 14.56
C TYR A 122 -15.37 -13.08 15.88
N LYS A 123 -14.32 -13.87 15.79
CA LYS A 123 -13.53 -14.23 16.99
C LYS A 123 -12.34 -13.33 17.24
N ASN A 124 -11.67 -12.87 16.21
CA ASN A 124 -10.45 -12.04 16.30
C ASN A 124 -10.38 -11.04 15.17
N ASN A 125 -9.75 -9.87 15.44
CA ASN A 125 -9.37 -8.94 14.39
C ASN A 125 -8.29 -9.56 13.49
N PRO A 126 -8.53 -9.73 12.18
CA PRO A 126 -7.52 -10.30 11.26
C PRO A 126 -6.18 -9.57 11.31
N LEU A 127 -6.19 -8.25 11.56
CA LEU A 127 -4.97 -7.46 11.65
C LEU A 127 -4.17 -7.74 12.93
N GLN A 128 -4.77 -8.33 13.96
CA GLN A 128 -4.06 -8.67 15.19
C GLN A 128 -2.93 -9.68 14.93
N PHE A 129 -3.19 -10.69 14.11
CA PHE A 129 -2.18 -11.67 13.70
C PHE A 129 -0.96 -10.99 13.08
N TYR A 130 -1.17 -10.04 12.18
CA TYR A 130 -0.07 -9.31 11.55
C TYR A 130 0.66 -8.40 12.52
N LYS A 131 -0.03 -7.75 13.46
CA LYS A 131 0.59 -6.93 14.50
C LYS A 131 1.52 -7.75 15.41
N GLU A 132 1.15 -8.98 15.70
CA GLU A 132 1.97 -9.89 16.50
C GLU A 132 3.26 -10.29 15.78
N ILE A 133 3.20 -10.52 14.46
CA ILE A 133 4.36 -10.88 13.65
C ILE A 133 5.27 -9.68 13.35
N ILE A 134 4.66 -8.56 12.94
CA ILE A 134 5.41 -7.39 12.43
C ILE A 134 5.83 -6.47 13.58
N GLY A 135 5.09 -6.52 14.69
CA GLY A 135 5.28 -5.65 15.84
C GLY A 135 4.51 -4.33 15.75
N SER A 136 4.49 -3.59 16.85
CA SER A 136 3.68 -2.38 17.03
C SER A 136 4.34 -1.09 16.49
N LYS A 137 5.52 -1.16 15.87
CA LYS A 137 6.19 0.02 15.33
C LYS A 137 5.52 0.49 14.03
N ASN A 138 4.95 1.68 14.03
CA ASN A 138 4.21 2.24 12.90
C ASN A 138 4.25 3.78 12.86
N LYS A 139 5.39 4.36 13.16
CA LYS A 139 5.59 5.82 13.25
C LYS A 139 6.44 6.38 12.12
N THR A 140 7.36 5.58 11.61
CA THR A 140 8.34 5.96 10.61
C THR A 140 7.99 5.41 9.23
N ILE A 141 8.57 6.00 8.19
CA ILE A 141 8.44 5.47 6.82
C ILE A 141 9.00 4.05 6.75
N THR A 142 10.08 3.77 7.47
CA THR A 142 10.65 2.42 7.54
C THR A 142 9.70 1.42 8.19
N ASP A 143 9.00 1.81 9.26
CA ASP A 143 7.97 0.97 9.87
C ASP A 143 6.85 0.66 8.88
N PHE A 144 6.35 1.68 8.15
CA PHE A 144 5.28 1.51 7.15
C PHE A 144 5.71 0.60 6.00
N ARG A 145 6.94 0.75 5.51
CA ARG A 145 7.52 -0.12 4.48
C ARG A 145 7.60 -1.57 4.96
N ASN A 146 7.97 -1.78 6.22
CA ASN A 146 8.05 -3.10 6.82
C ASN A 146 6.66 -3.76 6.95
N ILE A 147 5.64 -3.00 7.33
CA ILE A 147 4.26 -3.47 7.35
C ILE A 147 3.80 -3.87 5.94
N ASP A 148 4.06 -3.01 4.95
CA ASP A 148 3.68 -3.30 3.56
C ASP A 148 4.38 -4.52 3.00
N ARG A 149 5.64 -4.75 3.38
CA ARG A 149 6.38 -5.93 2.96
C ARG A 149 5.65 -7.21 3.32
N HIS A 150 5.12 -7.29 4.54
CA HIS A 150 4.45 -8.49 5.04
C HIS A 150 2.97 -8.61 4.61
N LEU A 151 2.30 -7.48 4.38
CA LEU A 151 0.88 -7.48 4.03
C LEU A 151 0.67 -7.34 2.52
N SER A 152 1.04 -6.18 1.96
CA SER A 152 0.71 -5.87 0.57
C SER A 152 1.66 -6.53 -0.42
N LEU A 153 2.97 -6.53 -0.13
CA LEU A 153 3.94 -7.08 -1.07
C LEU A 153 3.88 -8.60 -1.11
N GLU A 154 4.00 -9.26 0.05
CA GLU A 154 4.04 -10.70 0.15
C GLU A 154 2.66 -11.34 -0.11
N GLY A 155 1.60 -10.82 0.52
CA GLY A 155 0.26 -11.41 0.48
C GLY A 155 -0.57 -11.06 -0.77
N ASP A 156 -0.23 -9.99 -1.50
CA ASP A 156 -0.98 -9.54 -2.66
C ASP A 156 -0.11 -9.43 -3.92
N MET A 157 0.87 -8.51 -3.92
CA MET A 157 1.61 -8.16 -5.15
C MET A 157 2.41 -9.34 -5.71
N LEU A 158 3.18 -10.04 -4.88
CA LEU A 158 4.02 -11.15 -5.32
C LEU A 158 3.18 -12.39 -5.68
N VAL A 159 2.13 -12.68 -4.92
CA VAL A 159 1.19 -13.76 -5.24
C VAL A 159 0.55 -13.52 -6.60
N LYS A 160 0.09 -12.29 -6.85
CA LYS A 160 -0.49 -11.92 -8.13
C LYS A 160 0.48 -12.13 -9.29
N VAL A 161 1.68 -11.56 -9.19
CA VAL A 161 2.69 -11.63 -10.25
C VAL A 161 3.08 -13.08 -10.51
N ASP A 162 3.39 -13.83 -9.46
CA ASP A 162 3.78 -15.23 -9.56
C ASP A 162 2.69 -16.08 -10.23
N ARG A 163 1.48 -16.07 -9.69
CA ARG A 163 0.37 -16.89 -10.20
C ARG A 163 0.00 -16.56 -11.64
N THR A 164 -0.06 -15.27 -11.97
CA THR A 164 -0.47 -14.85 -13.34
C THR A 164 0.64 -15.06 -14.37
N SER A 165 1.90 -14.87 -14.02
CA SER A 165 3.02 -15.09 -14.95
C SER A 165 3.27 -16.59 -15.17
N MET A 166 3.19 -17.39 -14.11
CA MET A 166 3.37 -18.84 -14.20
C MET A 166 2.26 -19.53 -15.00
N LEU A 167 1.04 -18.99 -15.00
CA LEU A 167 -0.04 -19.44 -15.92
C LEU A 167 0.35 -19.37 -17.41
N THR A 168 1.27 -18.49 -17.73
CA THR A 168 1.78 -18.32 -19.10
C THR A 168 3.19 -18.90 -19.27
N SER A 169 3.75 -19.54 -18.25
CA SER A 169 5.11 -20.05 -18.20
C SER A 169 6.17 -18.96 -18.41
N LEU A 170 5.88 -17.70 -17.98
CA LEU A 170 6.80 -16.59 -17.96
C LEU A 170 7.46 -16.51 -16.58
N GLU A 171 8.79 -16.57 -16.52
CA GLU A 171 9.53 -16.33 -15.28
C GLU A 171 9.69 -14.81 -15.06
N CYS A 172 9.17 -14.30 -13.92
CA CYS A 172 9.35 -12.91 -13.52
C CYS A 172 10.41 -12.81 -12.42
N ARG A 173 11.35 -11.88 -12.55
CA ARG A 173 12.39 -11.57 -11.56
C ARG A 173 12.29 -10.11 -11.13
N ALA A 174 12.29 -9.86 -9.82
CA ALA A 174 12.18 -8.54 -9.22
C ALA A 174 13.51 -8.10 -8.57
N PRO A 175 14.42 -7.44 -9.31
CA PRO A 175 15.75 -7.06 -8.81
C PRO A 175 15.70 -6.16 -7.56
N PHE A 176 14.68 -5.31 -7.41
CA PHE A 176 14.51 -4.46 -6.24
C PHE A 176 14.28 -5.22 -4.94
N LEU A 177 13.84 -6.49 -5.00
CA LEU A 177 13.63 -7.33 -3.84
C LEU A 177 14.92 -8.05 -3.36
N ASN A 178 16.07 -7.72 -3.94
CA ASN A 178 17.35 -8.20 -3.44
C ASN A 178 17.54 -7.80 -1.97
N LYS A 179 17.96 -8.77 -1.13
CA LYS A 179 18.14 -8.57 0.32
C LYS A 179 19.14 -7.46 0.65
N GLU A 180 20.19 -7.30 -0.15
CA GLU A 180 21.21 -6.28 0.08
C GLU A 180 20.64 -4.88 -0.18
N ILE A 181 19.81 -4.71 -1.24
CA ILE A 181 19.13 -3.44 -1.54
C ILE A 181 18.15 -3.11 -0.40
N TRP A 182 17.41 -4.09 0.09
CA TRP A 182 16.50 -3.89 1.23
C TRP A 182 17.26 -3.44 2.48
N ASN A 183 18.32 -4.15 2.84
CA ASN A 183 19.14 -3.81 4.01
C ASN A 183 19.77 -2.41 3.89
N PHE A 184 20.27 -2.06 2.72
CA PHE A 184 20.80 -0.73 2.43
C PHE A 184 19.73 0.34 2.64
N THR A 185 18.56 0.19 2.01
CA THR A 185 17.50 1.21 2.10
C THR A 185 16.90 1.36 3.50
N ASN A 186 16.96 0.32 4.34
CA ASN A 186 16.53 0.40 5.74
C ASN A 186 17.48 1.21 6.64
N GLN A 187 18.73 1.39 6.21
CA GLN A 187 19.71 2.20 6.94
C GLN A 187 19.70 3.67 6.52
N LEU A 188 19.00 3.99 5.41
CA LEU A 188 18.94 5.36 4.92
C LEU A 188 18.05 6.25 5.80
N PRO A 189 18.46 7.51 6.02
CA PRO A 189 17.56 8.53 6.53
C PRO A 189 16.32 8.68 5.64
N GLU A 190 15.16 8.93 6.24
CA GLU A 190 13.87 8.96 5.53
C GLU A 190 13.82 9.92 4.34
N ASN A 191 14.57 11.04 4.41
CA ASN A 191 14.62 12.02 3.33
C ASN A 191 15.28 11.52 2.05
N TYR A 192 16.07 10.45 2.11
CA TYR A 192 16.58 9.77 0.92
C TYR A 192 15.50 8.92 0.22
N LEU A 193 14.52 8.47 0.97
CA LEU A 193 13.39 7.70 0.44
C LEU A 193 12.28 8.63 -0.06
N ILE A 194 11.88 9.58 0.80
CA ILE A 194 10.84 10.57 0.50
C ILE A 194 11.33 11.94 0.93
N ASN A 195 11.60 12.81 -0.05
CA ASN A 195 12.03 14.19 0.18
C ASN A 195 10.89 15.16 -0.16
N GLY A 196 10.23 15.71 0.86
CA GLY A 196 8.99 16.48 0.67
C GLY A 196 7.90 15.63 0.01
N TRP A 197 7.50 15.97 -1.20
CA TRP A 197 6.55 15.21 -2.02
C TRP A 197 7.22 14.27 -3.03
N ASP A 198 8.55 14.33 -3.13
CA ASP A 198 9.32 13.50 -4.05
C ASP A 198 9.56 12.11 -3.45
N LYS A 199 8.93 11.11 -4.04
CA LYS A 199 8.99 9.69 -3.65
C LYS A 199 10.06 8.96 -4.45
N LYS A 200 10.61 7.88 -3.88
CA LYS A 200 11.73 7.13 -4.47
C LYS A 200 12.92 8.07 -4.76
N HIS A 201 13.15 9.05 -3.90
CA HIS A 201 14.08 10.15 -4.16
C HIS A 201 15.48 9.65 -4.55
N ILE A 202 16.10 8.82 -3.73
CA ILE A 202 17.43 8.27 -4.03
C ILE A 202 17.47 7.46 -5.33
N LEU A 203 16.42 6.69 -5.64
CA LEU A 203 16.35 5.92 -6.89
C LEU A 203 16.30 6.84 -8.10
N LYS A 204 15.50 7.90 -8.04
CA LYS A 204 15.43 8.89 -9.12
C LYS A 204 16.74 9.63 -9.29
N GLU A 205 17.39 10.03 -8.19
CA GLU A 205 18.69 10.72 -8.26
C GLU A 205 19.78 9.82 -8.87
N ALA A 206 19.80 8.53 -8.49
CA ALA A 206 20.77 7.58 -9.02
C ALA A 206 20.62 7.33 -10.53
N PHE A 207 19.42 7.44 -11.06
CA PHE A 207 19.14 7.12 -12.47
C PHE A 207 18.73 8.33 -13.32
N LYS A 208 18.80 9.54 -12.80
CA LYS A 208 18.34 10.76 -13.52
C LYS A 208 19.03 10.99 -14.87
N GLU A 209 20.27 10.58 -15.01
CA GLU A 209 21.04 10.76 -16.25
C GLU A 209 20.66 9.75 -17.35
N TYR A 210 20.00 8.64 -16.97
CA TYR A 210 19.58 7.60 -17.91
C TYR A 210 18.21 7.85 -18.53
N PHE A 211 17.47 8.86 -18.05
CA PHE A 211 16.11 9.15 -18.49
C PHE A 211 15.93 10.61 -18.90
N PRO A 212 15.02 10.91 -19.84
CA PRO A 212 14.62 12.28 -20.12
C PRO A 212 14.13 13.00 -18.85
N LYS A 213 14.44 14.32 -18.74
CA LYS A 213 14.15 15.13 -17.54
C LYS A 213 12.73 14.98 -17.00
N ASP A 214 11.73 14.87 -17.87
CA ASP A 214 10.32 14.81 -17.48
C ASP A 214 9.83 13.38 -17.19
N PHE A 215 10.63 12.37 -17.51
CA PHE A 215 10.20 10.97 -17.38
C PHE A 215 9.99 10.56 -15.92
N LEU A 216 10.94 10.88 -15.05
CA LEU A 216 10.92 10.50 -13.63
C LEU A 216 9.86 11.25 -12.81
N ASN A 217 9.33 12.36 -13.34
CA ASN A 217 8.32 13.18 -12.67
C ASN A 217 6.88 12.89 -13.14
N LYS A 218 6.70 11.94 -14.05
CA LYS A 218 5.36 11.56 -14.52
C LYS A 218 4.53 10.98 -13.37
N SER A 219 3.24 11.32 -13.36
CA SER A 219 2.30 10.76 -12.39
C SER A 219 2.18 9.24 -12.56
N LYS A 220 2.20 8.52 -11.44
CA LYS A 220 1.96 7.07 -11.42
C LYS A 220 0.53 6.78 -11.89
N LYS A 221 0.40 5.90 -12.88
CA LYS A 221 -0.89 5.33 -13.29
C LYS A 221 -1.02 3.93 -12.69
N GLY A 222 -2.15 3.68 -12.05
CA GLY A 222 -2.46 2.36 -11.50
C GLY A 222 -2.73 1.34 -12.60
N PHE A 223 -2.51 0.08 -12.30
CA PHE A 223 -2.72 -1.07 -13.20
C PHE A 223 -4.11 -1.72 -13.02
N GLY A 224 -5.01 -1.04 -12.28
CA GLY A 224 -6.36 -1.53 -11.99
C GLY A 224 -7.25 -1.59 -13.24
N VAL A 225 -8.03 -2.66 -13.34
CA VAL A 225 -9.07 -2.82 -14.35
C VAL A 225 -10.38 -2.30 -13.79
N PRO A 226 -11.18 -1.55 -14.54
CA PRO A 226 -12.53 -1.21 -14.14
C PRO A 226 -13.38 -2.49 -14.15
N VAL A 227 -13.86 -2.90 -12.99
CA VAL A 227 -14.77 -4.02 -12.77
C VAL A 227 -16.06 -3.50 -12.16
#